data_abbcdcad9adbe3fb824932c8269b6ab5
#
_entry.id   abbcdcad9adbe3fb824932c8269b6ab5
#
_cell.length_a   1.000
_cell.length_b   1.000
_cell.length_c   1.000
_cell.angle_alpha   90.00
_cell.angle_beta   90.00
_cell.angle_gamma   90.00
#
_symmetry.space_group_name_H-M   'P 1'
#
loop_
_entity.id
_entity.type
_entity.pdbx_description
1 polymer ?
#
loop_
_entity_poly.entity_id
_entity_poly.type
_entity_poly.pdbx_seq_one_letter_code
_entity_poly.pdbx_strand_id
1 'polypeptide(L)'
;MYFYFVRHGETLSNIWHTLQGWSDTPLTEKGIAQGKALGRGLANTPFEKIYSSTSERAYDTACYIRGKRNMEITMCRGLKEMNFGTFETKANTFAGCGTYLQRIQFPWKAAGGENLEDVCQRIHQTMRQILEENKGGHGNILCVSHGISILAALHTADKEVYEECLRNEVRFGNCSVTIIGYHKGRYTVECINSTEYVTKGGYYEKDYQ
;
A
#
# COMPACT_ATOMS: atom_id res chain seq x y z
N MET A 1 -6.14 -17.76 -4.75
CA MET A 1 -6.15 -16.68 -3.74
C MET A 1 -5.67 -15.42 -4.40
N TYR A 2 -6.27 -14.27 -4.10
CA TYR A 2 -5.83 -12.96 -4.61
C TYR A 2 -5.55 -12.01 -3.45
N PHE A 3 -4.39 -11.34 -3.50
CA PHE A 3 -4.05 -10.21 -2.64
C PHE A 3 -4.51 -8.92 -3.31
N TYR A 4 -5.37 -8.17 -2.66
CA TYR A 4 -5.75 -6.82 -3.02
C TYR A 4 -4.93 -5.85 -2.16
N PHE A 5 -3.79 -5.43 -2.67
CA PHE A 5 -2.99 -4.40 -2.02
C PHE A 5 -3.58 -3.03 -2.30
N VAL A 6 -3.80 -2.27 -1.24
CA VAL A 6 -4.37 -0.93 -1.31
C VAL A 6 -3.44 0.05 -0.63
N ARG A 7 -3.09 1.14 -1.30
CA ARG A 7 -2.42 2.26 -0.65
C ARG A 7 -3.43 3.04 0.19
N HIS A 8 -3.05 3.48 1.40
CA HIS A 8 -3.88 4.32 2.25
C HIS A 8 -4.41 5.58 1.53
N GLY A 9 -5.49 6.17 2.03
CA GLY A 9 -6.05 7.44 1.56
C GLY A 9 -5.08 8.62 1.73
N GLU A 10 -5.38 9.77 1.13
CA GLU A 10 -4.56 10.98 1.25
C GLU A 10 -4.43 11.41 2.72
N THR A 11 -3.21 11.82 3.09
CA THR A 11 -2.85 12.28 4.44
C THR A 11 -2.31 13.72 4.42
N LEU A 12 -2.22 14.35 5.59
CA LEU A 12 -1.57 15.67 5.72
C LEU A 12 -0.12 15.66 5.21
N SER A 13 0.66 14.59 5.48
CA SER A 13 2.02 14.45 4.94
C SER A 13 2.06 14.41 3.41
N ASN A 14 1.02 13.91 2.75
CA ASN A 14 0.94 13.96 1.28
C ASN A 14 0.79 15.41 0.81
N ILE A 15 -0.05 16.23 1.47
CA ILE A 15 -0.23 17.66 1.16
C ILE A 15 1.04 18.44 1.47
N TRP A 16 1.69 18.16 2.60
CA TRP A 16 2.90 18.86 3.02
C TRP A 16 4.16 18.40 2.26
N HIS A 17 4.03 17.39 1.41
CA HIS A 17 5.15 16.79 0.68
C HIS A 17 6.29 16.35 1.59
N THR A 18 5.98 15.70 2.71
CA THR A 18 6.95 15.17 3.67
C THR A 18 7.10 13.65 3.53
N LEU A 19 8.27 13.13 3.96
CA LEU A 19 8.52 11.70 4.08
C LEU A 19 7.64 11.12 5.18
N GLN A 20 6.85 10.14 4.83
CA GLN A 20 5.94 9.46 5.74
C GLN A 20 6.13 7.95 5.61
N GLY A 21 7.08 7.45 6.36
CA GLY A 21 7.35 6.02 6.48
C GLY A 21 6.68 5.46 7.75
N TRP A 22 7.43 5.42 8.84
CA TRP A 22 6.93 4.96 10.14
C TRP A 22 6.27 6.04 10.98
N SER A 23 6.53 7.32 10.69
CA SER A 23 5.73 8.42 11.20
C SER A 23 4.30 8.36 10.67
N ASP A 24 3.37 8.99 11.36
CA ASP A 24 1.97 9.03 10.94
C ASP A 24 1.40 10.44 10.97
N THR A 25 0.47 10.72 10.08
CA THR A 25 -0.40 11.89 10.09
C THR A 25 -1.81 11.43 9.68
N PRO A 26 -2.86 12.10 10.17
CA PRO A 26 -4.22 11.71 9.88
C PRO A 26 -4.55 11.78 8.37
N LEU A 27 -5.58 11.04 7.99
CA LEU A 27 -6.20 11.18 6.67
C LEU A 27 -6.81 12.58 6.55
N THR A 28 -6.73 13.15 5.35
CA THR A 28 -7.49 14.36 5.00
C THR A 28 -8.97 14.02 4.77
N GLU A 29 -9.83 15.03 4.70
CA GLU A 29 -11.23 14.82 4.28
C GLU A 29 -11.31 14.11 2.92
N LYS A 30 -10.42 14.50 2.00
CA LYS A 30 -10.25 13.84 0.69
C LYS A 30 -9.84 12.38 0.85
N GLY A 31 -8.86 12.07 1.72
CA GLY A 31 -8.43 10.70 2.00
C GLY A 31 -9.54 9.83 2.60
N ILE A 32 -10.36 10.41 3.48
CA ILE A 32 -11.55 9.75 4.04
C ILE A 32 -12.58 9.46 2.94
N ALA A 33 -12.83 10.44 2.06
CA ALA A 33 -13.75 10.26 0.93
C ALA A 33 -13.26 9.18 -0.04
N GLN A 34 -11.95 9.14 -0.34
CA GLN A 34 -11.32 8.09 -1.14
C GLN A 34 -11.53 6.70 -0.51
N GLY A 35 -11.25 6.55 0.79
CA GLY A 35 -11.43 5.28 1.50
C GLY A 35 -12.87 4.79 1.50
N LYS A 36 -13.84 5.69 1.76
CA LYS A 36 -15.28 5.38 1.70
C LYS A 36 -15.73 4.99 0.29
N ALA A 37 -15.26 5.68 -0.74
CA ALA A 37 -15.56 5.38 -2.14
C ALA A 37 -14.98 4.02 -2.53
N LEU A 38 -13.71 3.75 -2.18
CA LEU A 38 -13.11 2.45 -2.43
C LEU A 38 -13.92 1.31 -1.76
N GLY A 39 -14.39 1.53 -0.53
CA GLY A 39 -15.27 0.58 0.17
C GLY A 39 -16.55 0.27 -0.60
N ARG A 40 -17.18 1.30 -1.21
CA ARG A 40 -18.35 1.11 -2.09
C ARG A 40 -17.98 0.43 -3.41
N GLY A 41 -16.87 0.81 -4.03
CA GLY A 41 -16.41 0.22 -5.29
C GLY A 41 -16.01 -1.25 -5.16
N LEU A 42 -15.58 -1.67 -3.97
CA LEU A 42 -15.27 -3.06 -3.63
C LEU A 42 -16.44 -3.80 -2.94
N ALA A 43 -17.65 -3.21 -2.87
CA ALA A 43 -18.77 -3.78 -2.10
C ALA A 43 -19.10 -5.23 -2.52
N ASN A 44 -19.01 -5.52 -3.81
CA ASN A 44 -19.29 -6.85 -4.37
C ASN A 44 -18.06 -7.77 -4.44
N THR A 45 -16.89 -7.32 -3.96
CA THR A 45 -15.69 -8.16 -3.89
C THR A 45 -15.73 -8.94 -2.57
N PRO A 46 -15.84 -10.28 -2.62
CA PRO A 46 -15.83 -11.08 -1.40
C PRO A 46 -14.39 -11.14 -0.85
N PHE A 47 -14.19 -10.64 0.35
CA PHE A 47 -12.93 -10.81 1.08
C PHE A 47 -13.10 -11.87 2.16
N GLU A 48 -12.09 -12.72 2.35
CA GLU A 48 -12.01 -13.69 3.45
C GLU A 48 -11.33 -13.11 4.67
N LYS A 49 -10.33 -12.23 4.45
CA LYS A 49 -9.55 -11.56 5.50
C LYS A 49 -9.19 -10.15 5.10
N ILE A 50 -9.00 -9.31 6.12
CA ILE A 50 -8.49 -7.95 5.99
C ILE A 50 -7.26 -7.81 6.87
N TYR A 51 -6.13 -7.48 6.25
CA TYR A 51 -4.90 -7.10 6.92
C TYR A 51 -4.64 -5.62 6.70
N SER A 52 -4.14 -4.95 7.71
CA SER A 52 -3.70 -3.55 7.61
C SER A 52 -2.31 -3.39 8.19
N SER A 53 -1.52 -2.51 7.57
CA SER A 53 -0.36 -1.92 8.24
C SER A 53 -0.74 -1.39 9.62
N THR A 54 0.20 -1.40 10.55
CA THR A 54 0.02 -0.85 11.90
C THR A 54 0.05 0.70 11.94
N SER A 55 0.21 1.37 10.79
CA SER A 55 0.07 2.82 10.69
C SER A 55 -1.40 3.22 10.74
N GLU A 56 -1.72 4.28 11.50
CA GLU A 56 -3.10 4.75 11.70
C GLU A 56 -3.80 5.06 10.37
N ARG A 57 -3.14 5.78 9.45
CA ARG A 57 -3.67 6.09 8.12
C ARG A 57 -4.10 4.86 7.31
N ALA A 58 -3.36 3.75 7.45
CA ALA A 58 -3.69 2.51 6.75
C ALA A 58 -4.85 1.78 7.43
N TYR A 59 -4.85 1.75 8.76
CA TYR A 59 -5.92 1.16 9.55
C TYR A 59 -7.25 1.88 9.33
N ASP A 60 -7.26 3.21 9.37
CA ASP A 60 -8.46 4.01 9.12
C ASP A 60 -8.98 3.78 7.69
N THR A 61 -8.08 3.74 6.70
CA THR A 61 -8.45 3.38 5.34
C THR A 61 -9.08 1.99 5.28
N ALA A 62 -8.53 1.01 5.98
CA ALA A 62 -9.07 -0.34 6.06
C ALA A 62 -10.46 -0.35 6.72
N CYS A 63 -10.68 0.47 7.74
CA CYS A 63 -11.99 0.63 8.37
C CYS A 63 -13.03 1.18 7.39
N TYR A 64 -12.70 2.18 6.58
CA TYR A 64 -13.59 2.72 5.55
C TYR A 64 -13.89 1.69 4.45
N ILE A 65 -12.89 0.91 4.01
CA ILE A 65 -13.09 -0.14 3.00
C ILE A 65 -13.94 -1.28 3.58
N ARG A 66 -13.68 -1.70 4.82
CA ARG A 66 -14.48 -2.71 5.50
C ARG A 66 -15.96 -2.31 5.56
N GLY A 67 -16.23 -1.04 5.89
CA GLY A 67 -17.57 -0.52 6.01
C GLY A 67 -18.43 -1.36 6.98
N LYS A 68 -19.57 -1.85 6.49
CA LYS A 68 -20.53 -2.67 7.30
C LYS A 68 -20.23 -4.18 7.28
N ARG A 69 -19.14 -4.65 6.64
CA ARG A 69 -18.77 -6.07 6.67
C ARG A 69 -18.42 -6.48 8.09
N ASN A 70 -18.99 -7.60 8.55
CA ASN A 70 -18.65 -8.19 9.84
C ASN A 70 -17.32 -8.95 9.73
N MET A 71 -16.21 -8.21 9.69
CA MET A 71 -14.86 -8.74 9.52
C MET A 71 -13.92 -8.02 10.47
N GLU A 72 -13.00 -8.76 11.06
CA GLU A 72 -11.89 -8.18 11.81
C GLU A 72 -10.81 -7.65 10.86
N ILE A 73 -10.10 -6.61 11.30
CA ILE A 73 -8.91 -6.09 10.64
C ILE A 73 -7.70 -6.56 11.46
N THR A 74 -6.92 -7.45 10.87
CA THR A 74 -5.67 -7.93 11.47
C THR A 74 -4.56 -6.93 11.23
N MET A 75 -4.01 -6.36 12.32
CA MET A 75 -2.88 -5.44 12.24
C MET A 75 -1.60 -6.21 11.93
N CYS A 76 -0.90 -5.83 10.88
CA CYS A 76 0.31 -6.50 10.41
C CYS A 76 1.46 -5.49 10.26
N ARG A 77 2.46 -5.57 11.17
CA ARG A 77 3.64 -4.70 11.13
C ARG A 77 4.44 -4.90 9.83
N GLY A 78 4.42 -6.09 9.27
CA GLY A 78 5.09 -6.39 8.01
C GLY A 78 4.57 -5.59 6.81
N LEU A 79 3.38 -5.02 6.88
CA LEU A 79 2.79 -4.17 5.85
C LEU A 79 3.13 -2.66 6.00
N LYS A 80 3.95 -2.24 7.01
CA LYS A 80 4.37 -0.84 7.17
C LYS A 80 5.15 -0.35 5.95
N GLU A 81 5.13 0.98 5.76
CA GLU A 81 5.96 1.64 4.76
C GLU A 81 7.45 1.50 5.07
N MET A 82 8.31 1.83 4.13
CA MET A 82 9.74 1.96 4.34
C MET A 82 10.01 2.95 5.46
N ASN A 83 10.90 2.58 6.38
CA ASN A 83 11.35 3.46 7.44
C ASN A 83 12.41 4.43 6.90
N PHE A 84 12.17 5.74 7.06
CA PHE A 84 13.13 6.77 6.63
C PHE A 84 14.07 7.24 7.75
N GLY A 85 14.05 6.57 8.90
CA GLY A 85 14.93 6.87 10.04
C GLY A 85 14.80 8.32 10.51
N THR A 86 15.92 9.00 10.68
CA THR A 86 15.96 10.40 11.15
C THR A 86 15.40 11.43 10.17
N PHE A 87 15.05 10.99 8.94
CA PHE A 87 14.41 11.84 7.93
C PHE A 87 12.88 11.75 7.94
N GLU A 88 12.29 10.94 8.80
CA GLU A 88 10.84 10.94 8.99
C GLU A 88 10.31 12.37 9.18
N THR A 89 9.22 12.71 8.54
CA THR A 89 8.57 14.03 8.55
C THR A 89 9.33 15.16 7.85
N LYS A 90 10.56 14.95 7.37
CA LYS A 90 11.29 15.94 6.59
C LYS A 90 10.70 16.10 5.20
N ALA A 91 10.97 17.25 4.55
CA ALA A 91 10.57 17.47 3.17
C ALA A 91 11.06 16.31 2.28
N ASN A 92 10.23 15.86 1.36
CA ASN A 92 10.56 14.76 0.45
C ASN A 92 11.55 15.17 -0.67
N THR A 93 11.89 16.46 -0.75
CA THR A 93 12.92 17.05 -1.59
C THR A 93 14.10 17.47 -0.72
N PHE A 94 14.90 16.54 -0.23
CA PHE A 94 16.12 16.86 0.51
C PHE A 94 17.36 16.70 -0.38
N ALA A 95 18.48 17.28 0.05
CA ALA A 95 19.71 17.35 -0.74
C ALA A 95 20.12 15.97 -1.29
N GLY A 96 20.24 15.86 -2.62
CA GLY A 96 20.65 14.64 -3.33
C GLY A 96 19.52 13.68 -3.73
N CYS A 97 18.26 13.96 -3.42
CA CYS A 97 17.11 13.12 -3.78
C CYS A 97 16.03 13.90 -4.53
N GLY A 98 16.35 14.33 -5.77
CA GLY A 98 15.42 15.09 -6.62
C GLY A 98 14.32 14.24 -7.25
N THR A 99 14.60 12.97 -7.56
CA THR A 99 13.64 12.06 -8.19
C THR A 99 13.06 11.05 -7.21
N TYR A 100 11.95 10.41 -7.59
CA TYR A 100 11.36 9.32 -6.80
C TYR A 100 12.34 8.15 -6.67
N LEU A 101 12.99 7.77 -7.77
CA LEU A 101 13.94 6.66 -7.79
C LEU A 101 15.15 6.92 -6.87
N GLN A 102 15.75 8.12 -6.96
CA GLN A 102 16.85 8.50 -6.05
C GLN A 102 16.44 8.39 -4.57
N ARG A 103 15.20 8.79 -4.25
CA ARG A 103 14.69 8.75 -2.90
C ARG A 103 14.50 7.33 -2.39
N ILE A 104 13.91 6.42 -3.16
CA ILE A 104 13.70 5.04 -2.71
C ILE A 104 14.99 4.21 -2.69
N GLN A 105 16.00 4.60 -3.45
CA GLN A 105 17.33 3.96 -3.48
C GLN A 105 18.35 4.61 -2.54
N PHE A 106 17.97 5.67 -1.83
CA PHE A 106 18.85 6.31 -0.85
C PHE A 106 19.25 5.30 0.24
N PRO A 107 20.51 5.36 0.77
CA PRO A 107 20.99 4.42 1.78
C PRO A 107 20.41 4.74 3.18
N TRP A 108 19.13 4.52 3.35
CA TRP A 108 18.36 4.86 4.56
C TRP A 108 18.88 4.18 5.83
N LYS A 109 19.56 3.03 5.73
CA LYS A 109 20.20 2.39 6.89
C LYS A 109 21.18 3.31 7.62
N ALA A 110 21.90 4.16 6.89
CA ALA A 110 22.80 5.13 7.49
C ALA A 110 22.05 6.18 8.34
N ALA A 111 20.77 6.38 8.09
CA ALA A 111 19.88 7.25 8.85
C ALA A 111 19.03 6.48 9.88
N GLY A 112 19.31 5.22 10.15
CA GLY A 112 18.52 4.36 11.04
C GLY A 112 17.20 3.84 10.44
N GLY A 113 17.07 3.92 9.12
CA GLY A 113 15.90 3.45 8.38
C GLY A 113 16.07 2.09 7.71
N GLU A 114 15.23 1.79 6.72
CA GLU A 114 15.25 0.57 5.89
C GLU A 114 15.68 0.93 4.47
N ASN A 115 16.60 0.17 3.87
CA ASN A 115 16.81 0.22 2.43
C ASN A 115 15.70 -0.53 1.71
N LEU A 116 15.54 -0.29 0.41
CA LEU A 116 14.52 -0.93 -0.42
C LEU A 116 14.57 -2.47 -0.35
N GLU A 117 15.77 -3.04 -0.28
CA GLU A 117 15.97 -4.48 -0.15
C GLU A 117 15.38 -5.05 1.15
N ASP A 118 15.50 -4.32 2.26
CA ASP A 118 14.93 -4.73 3.55
C ASP A 118 13.40 -4.75 3.49
N VAL A 119 12.81 -3.75 2.81
CA VAL A 119 11.37 -3.70 2.59
C VAL A 119 10.92 -4.88 1.71
N CYS A 120 11.66 -5.19 0.64
CA CYS A 120 11.36 -6.34 -0.21
C CYS A 120 11.40 -7.65 0.57
N GLN A 121 12.41 -7.84 1.41
CA GLN A 121 12.53 -9.03 2.28
C GLN A 121 11.36 -9.11 3.26
N ARG A 122 11.04 -8.01 3.94
CA ARG A 122 9.95 -7.94 4.93
C ARG A 122 8.58 -8.22 4.30
N ILE A 123 8.30 -7.64 3.15
CA ILE A 123 7.04 -7.86 2.42
C ILE A 123 6.96 -9.30 1.91
N HIS A 124 8.04 -9.86 1.38
CA HIS A 124 8.08 -11.26 0.97
C HIS A 124 7.71 -12.21 2.13
N GLN A 125 8.33 -12.02 3.29
CA GLN A 125 8.04 -12.81 4.50
C GLN A 125 6.58 -12.63 4.93
N THR A 126 6.07 -11.40 4.90
CA THR A 126 4.68 -11.07 5.25
C THR A 126 3.68 -11.75 4.31
N MET A 127 3.91 -11.71 3.00
CA MET A 127 3.04 -12.39 2.03
C MET A 127 3.05 -13.91 2.26
N ARG A 128 4.20 -14.50 2.54
CA ARG A 128 4.29 -15.93 2.89
C ARG A 128 3.53 -16.26 4.17
N GLN A 129 3.67 -15.45 5.21
CA GLN A 129 2.94 -15.64 6.47
C GLN A 129 1.43 -15.58 6.23
N ILE A 130 0.94 -14.57 5.48
CA ILE A 130 -0.48 -14.46 5.14
C ILE A 130 -0.98 -15.68 4.36
N LEU A 131 -0.19 -16.21 3.41
CA LEU A 131 -0.53 -17.45 2.70
C LEU A 131 -0.65 -18.64 3.64
N GLU A 132 0.30 -18.80 4.58
CA GLU A 132 0.26 -19.89 5.55
C GLU A 132 -0.94 -19.80 6.48
N GLU A 133 -1.26 -18.61 6.98
CA GLU A 133 -2.41 -18.36 7.87
C GLU A 133 -3.76 -18.62 7.17
N ASN A 134 -3.79 -18.53 5.84
CA ASN A 134 -4.99 -18.72 5.02
C ASN A 134 -4.91 -19.98 4.14
N LYS A 135 -4.13 -20.99 4.55
CA LYS A 135 -4.04 -22.28 3.85
C LYS A 135 -5.40 -22.91 3.67
N GLY A 136 -5.70 -23.27 2.42
CA GLY A 136 -6.98 -23.87 2.04
C GLY A 136 -8.06 -22.85 1.64
N GLY A 137 -7.86 -21.55 1.90
CA GLY A 137 -8.69 -20.49 1.36
C GLY A 137 -8.41 -20.26 -0.13
N HIS A 138 -9.45 -19.92 -0.88
CA HIS A 138 -9.36 -19.59 -2.30
C HIS A 138 -9.83 -18.18 -2.62
N GLY A 139 -10.19 -17.42 -1.59
CA GLY A 139 -10.79 -16.10 -1.71
C GLY A 139 -9.80 -14.95 -1.80
N ASN A 140 -10.32 -13.76 -1.65
CA ASN A 140 -9.56 -12.54 -1.74
C ASN A 140 -9.11 -12.08 -0.34
N ILE A 141 -7.89 -11.60 -0.26
CA ILE A 141 -7.28 -11.01 0.94
C ILE A 141 -7.08 -9.52 0.67
N LEU A 142 -7.67 -8.68 1.50
CA LEU A 142 -7.40 -7.23 1.46
C LEU A 142 -6.17 -6.92 2.32
N CYS A 143 -5.19 -6.20 1.75
CA CYS A 143 -3.98 -5.75 2.41
C CYS A 143 -3.85 -4.23 2.26
N VAL A 144 -4.20 -3.46 3.30
CA VAL A 144 -4.04 -2.00 3.26
C VAL A 144 -2.63 -1.64 3.73
N SER A 145 -1.89 -0.96 2.86
CA SER A 145 -0.46 -0.72 2.98
C SER A 145 -0.06 0.64 2.37
N HIS A 146 1.13 0.74 1.80
CA HIS A 146 1.77 1.98 1.39
C HIS A 146 2.47 1.82 0.04
N GLY A 147 2.94 2.93 -0.53
CA GLY A 147 3.46 2.95 -1.90
C GLY A 147 4.67 2.07 -2.12
N ILE A 148 5.74 2.22 -1.33
CA ILE A 148 6.97 1.43 -1.50
C ILE A 148 6.74 -0.03 -1.08
N SER A 149 5.90 -0.27 -0.08
CA SER A 149 5.54 -1.63 0.31
C SER A 149 4.76 -2.38 -0.76
N ILE A 150 3.89 -1.71 -1.53
CA ILE A 150 3.19 -2.30 -2.69
C ILE A 150 4.19 -2.59 -3.82
N LEU A 151 5.13 -1.66 -4.07
CA LEU A 151 6.22 -1.90 -5.02
C LEU A 151 7.05 -3.14 -4.61
N ALA A 152 7.33 -3.31 -3.32
CA ALA A 152 8.02 -4.49 -2.79
C ALA A 152 7.19 -5.78 -2.91
N ALA A 153 5.86 -5.69 -2.87
CA ALA A 153 4.99 -6.84 -3.15
C ALA A 153 5.08 -7.27 -4.62
N LEU A 154 5.20 -6.33 -5.56
CA LEU A 154 5.49 -6.63 -6.97
C LEU A 154 6.85 -7.31 -7.14
N HIS A 155 7.90 -6.90 -6.41
CA HIS A 155 9.20 -7.59 -6.41
C HIS A 155 9.06 -9.06 -6.03
N THR A 156 8.18 -9.38 -5.08
CA THR A 156 7.90 -10.77 -4.69
C THR A 156 7.14 -11.54 -5.76
N ALA A 157 6.22 -10.86 -6.45
CA ALA A 157 5.31 -11.49 -7.41
C ALA A 157 5.93 -11.65 -8.79
N ASP A 158 6.56 -10.61 -9.31
CA ASP A 158 7.15 -10.55 -10.65
C ASP A 158 8.25 -9.49 -10.71
N LYS A 159 9.50 -9.93 -10.85
CA LYS A 159 10.67 -9.05 -10.89
C LYS A 159 10.69 -8.14 -12.11
N GLU A 160 10.22 -8.61 -13.25
CA GLU A 160 10.21 -7.83 -14.49
C GLU A 160 9.24 -6.66 -14.37
N VAL A 161 8.02 -6.93 -13.87
CA VAL A 161 7.02 -5.91 -13.56
C VAL A 161 7.52 -4.91 -12.52
N TYR A 162 8.20 -5.39 -11.47
CA TYR A 162 8.82 -4.53 -10.45
C TYR A 162 9.87 -3.59 -11.06
N GLU A 163 10.78 -4.12 -11.88
CA GLU A 163 11.82 -3.32 -12.53
C GLU A 163 11.24 -2.31 -13.52
N GLU A 164 10.17 -2.67 -14.21
CA GLU A 164 9.45 -1.74 -15.08
C GLU A 164 8.82 -0.61 -14.27
N CYS A 165 8.17 -0.91 -13.14
CA CYS A 165 7.64 0.10 -12.23
C CYS A 165 8.73 1.04 -11.70
N LEU A 166 9.92 0.53 -11.41
CA LEU A 166 11.07 1.35 -11.00
C LEU A 166 11.56 2.26 -12.13
N ARG A 167 11.78 1.72 -13.33
CA ARG A 167 12.25 2.50 -14.50
C ARG A 167 11.29 3.62 -14.85
N ASN A 168 9.99 3.36 -14.74
CA ASN A 168 8.94 4.33 -15.07
C ASN A 168 8.55 5.22 -13.88
N GLU A 169 9.26 5.13 -12.75
CA GLU A 169 8.96 5.87 -11.50
C GLU A 169 7.48 5.81 -11.11
N VAL A 170 6.85 4.62 -11.21
CA VAL A 170 5.43 4.45 -10.91
C VAL A 170 5.15 4.82 -9.46
N ARG A 171 4.28 5.80 -9.26
CA ARG A 171 3.79 6.23 -7.95
C ARG A 171 2.39 5.69 -7.74
N PHE A 172 2.23 4.84 -6.74
CA PHE A 172 0.92 4.31 -6.40
C PHE A 172 0.03 5.43 -5.87
N GLY A 173 -1.17 5.59 -6.46
CA GLY A 173 -2.15 6.60 -6.05
C GLY A 173 -2.79 6.27 -4.69
N ASN A 174 -3.30 7.29 -3.98
CA ASN A 174 -4.05 7.05 -2.75
C ASN A 174 -5.31 6.23 -3.05
N CYS A 175 -5.58 5.21 -2.25
CA CYS A 175 -6.65 4.24 -2.46
C CYS A 175 -6.60 3.50 -3.81
N SER A 176 -5.44 3.50 -4.51
CA SER A 176 -5.25 2.63 -5.68
C SER A 176 -5.16 1.16 -5.25
N VAL A 177 -5.55 0.28 -6.15
CA VAL A 177 -5.58 -1.18 -5.95
C VAL A 177 -4.56 -1.84 -6.86
N THR A 178 -3.72 -2.70 -6.30
CA THR A 178 -2.83 -3.61 -7.02
C THR A 178 -3.23 -5.04 -6.66
N ILE A 179 -3.48 -5.87 -7.65
CA ILE A 179 -3.98 -7.24 -7.44
C ILE A 179 -2.89 -8.23 -7.84
N ILE A 180 -2.52 -9.09 -6.88
CA ILE A 180 -1.55 -10.15 -7.06
C ILE A 180 -2.24 -11.48 -6.80
N GLY A 181 -2.30 -12.34 -7.83
CA GLY A 181 -2.79 -13.70 -7.73
C GLY A 181 -1.74 -14.64 -7.14
N TYR A 182 -2.18 -15.71 -6.46
CA TYR A 182 -1.34 -16.82 -6.05
C TYR A 182 -2.04 -18.15 -6.30
N HIS A 183 -1.45 -18.97 -7.14
CA HIS A 183 -1.98 -20.29 -7.47
C HIS A 183 -0.85 -21.32 -7.62
N LYS A 184 -0.98 -22.46 -6.95
CA LYS A 184 -0.03 -23.59 -7.04
C LYS A 184 1.45 -23.19 -6.90
N GLY A 185 1.77 -22.32 -5.94
CA GLY A 185 3.15 -21.90 -5.68
C GLY A 185 3.66 -20.77 -6.57
N ARG A 186 2.83 -20.20 -7.45
CA ARG A 186 3.21 -19.13 -8.38
C ARG A 186 2.37 -17.88 -8.14
N TYR A 187 3.03 -16.74 -8.20
CA TYR A 187 2.37 -15.45 -8.22
C TYR A 187 2.09 -15.00 -9.66
N THR A 188 1.06 -14.18 -9.82
CA THR A 188 0.70 -13.47 -11.05
C THR A 188 0.33 -12.04 -10.72
N VAL A 189 0.64 -11.08 -11.58
CA VAL A 189 0.23 -9.68 -11.40
C VAL A 189 -0.96 -9.44 -12.32
N GLU A 190 -2.14 -9.21 -11.72
CA GLU A 190 -3.40 -9.06 -12.44
C GLU A 190 -3.75 -7.60 -12.72
N CYS A 191 -3.33 -6.70 -11.82
CA CYS A 191 -3.66 -5.28 -11.90
C CYS A 191 -2.63 -4.47 -11.11
N ILE A 192 -2.24 -3.31 -11.62
CA ILE A 192 -1.30 -2.41 -10.97
C ILE A 192 -1.91 -1.02 -10.85
N ASN A 193 -1.89 -0.47 -9.63
CA ASN A 193 -2.17 0.95 -9.35
C ASN A 193 -3.52 1.44 -9.93
N SER A 194 -4.55 0.59 -9.95
CA SER A 194 -5.87 0.96 -10.49
C SER A 194 -6.65 1.84 -9.52
N THR A 195 -7.19 2.95 -10.01
CA THR A 195 -8.13 3.83 -9.31
C THR A 195 -9.59 3.59 -9.73
N GLU A 196 -9.87 2.63 -10.60
CA GLU A 196 -11.21 2.34 -11.10
C GLU A 196 -12.21 2.00 -9.99
N TYR A 197 -11.76 1.30 -8.95
CA TYR A 197 -12.62 0.94 -7.81
C TYR A 197 -13.06 2.16 -7.02
N VAL A 198 -12.20 3.17 -6.89
CA VAL A 198 -12.54 4.43 -6.24
C VAL A 198 -13.56 5.20 -7.09
N THR A 199 -13.35 5.26 -8.39
CA THR A 199 -14.28 5.87 -9.36
C THR A 199 -15.63 5.15 -9.38
N LYS A 200 -15.66 3.82 -9.42
CA LYS A 200 -16.88 3.00 -9.29
C LYS A 200 -17.64 3.26 -7.99
N GLY A 201 -16.93 3.62 -6.94
CA GLY A 201 -17.49 4.01 -5.65
C GLY A 201 -18.01 5.45 -5.58
N GLY A 202 -17.94 6.19 -6.67
CA GLY A 202 -18.49 7.55 -6.79
C GLY A 202 -17.57 8.63 -6.25
N TYR A 203 -16.26 8.45 -6.33
CA TYR A 203 -15.29 9.50 -6.08
C TYR A 203 -14.65 9.96 -7.39
N TYR A 204 -14.65 11.26 -7.63
CA TYR A 204 -14.02 11.90 -8.78
C TYR A 204 -13.09 13.00 -8.29
N GLU A 205 -11.83 13.00 -8.74
CA GLU A 205 -10.79 13.94 -8.29
C GLU A 205 -11.22 15.41 -8.43
N LYS A 206 -11.98 15.75 -9.49
CA LYS A 206 -12.50 17.10 -9.75
C LYS A 206 -13.45 17.65 -8.66
N ASP A 207 -14.02 16.77 -7.83
CA ASP A 207 -14.96 17.17 -6.77
C ASP A 207 -14.23 17.69 -5.51
N TYR A 208 -12.89 17.63 -5.50
CA TYR A 208 -12.04 17.96 -4.36
C TYR A 208 -10.87 18.91 -4.73
N GLN A 209 -11.01 19.63 -5.85
CA GLN A 209 -10.05 20.67 -6.29
C GLN A 209 -10.39 22.04 -5.74
#